data_b40212e5a79fd5e694565bede5a1ec57
#
_entry.id   b40212e5a79fd5e694565bede5a1ec57
#
_cell.length_a   1.000
_cell.length_b   1.000
_cell.length_c   1.000
_cell.angle_alpha   90.00
_cell.angle_beta   90.00
_cell.angle_gamma   90.00
#
_symmetry.space_group_name_H-M   'P 1'
#
loop_
_entity.id
_entity.type
_entity.pdbx_description
1 polymer ?
#
loop_
_entity_poly.entity_id
_entity_poly.type
_entity_poly.pdbx_seq_one_letter_code
_entity_poly.pdbx_strand_id
1 'polypeptide(L)'
;DFSSTVGFWADMENPYVTYDNNFIESEWWALKKIWDKGLLYKGFKIVPYCPRCGTPLSAQEVAQGYKDVKERSAIVRFKVKDEDAYILAWTTTPWTLPSNIALCVNPEEDYAKVKCADGYTYYMACALLDTILGKFAEEDKPAYEVLETYKGKDLEYKEYEPLYQCAYDCAAKQKKKAFFVTCDDYVTLTDGTGVVHLAPAFGEDDAKVGCKYDLPFVQLVDEKGD
;
A
#
# COMPACT_ATOMS: atom_id res chain seq x y z
N ASP A 1 0.96 41.28 30.45
CA ASP A 1 1.24 40.73 29.14
C ASP A 1 0.02 40.11 28.50
N PHE A 2 0.11 39.61 27.26
CA PHE A 2 -1.05 39.18 26.46
C PHE A 2 -1.95 38.18 27.21
N SER A 3 -1.37 37.13 27.84
CA SER A 3 -2.13 36.12 28.57
C SER A 3 -2.97 36.72 29.71
N SER A 4 -2.40 37.67 30.46
CA SER A 4 -3.12 38.38 31.54
C SER A 4 -4.21 39.31 30.97
N THR A 5 -3.94 39.92 29.81
CA THR A 5 -4.90 40.83 29.14
C THR A 5 -6.13 40.11 28.64
N VAL A 6 -5.98 38.88 28.14
CA VAL A 6 -7.11 38.03 27.68
C VAL A 6 -7.79 37.23 28.81
N GLY A 7 -7.37 37.46 30.06
CA GLY A 7 -7.98 36.81 31.23
C GLY A 7 -7.61 35.33 31.41
N PHE A 8 -6.45 34.90 30.90
CA PHE A 8 -5.96 33.54 31.12
C PHE A 8 -5.50 33.39 32.59
N TRP A 9 -6.15 32.48 33.31
CA TRP A 9 -5.87 32.26 34.74
C TRP A 9 -4.79 31.18 34.90
N ALA A 10 -3.56 31.63 35.15
CA ALA A 10 -2.42 30.80 35.47
C ALA A 10 -1.48 31.53 36.42
N ASP A 11 -0.65 30.79 37.15
CA ASP A 11 0.45 31.38 37.91
C ASP A 11 1.53 31.87 36.92
N MET A 12 1.49 33.19 36.65
CA MET A 12 2.42 33.83 35.70
C MET A 12 3.76 34.20 36.33
N GLU A 13 3.85 34.11 37.67
CA GLU A 13 5.10 34.36 38.40
C GLU A 13 5.95 33.08 38.41
N ASN A 14 5.29 31.89 38.48
CA ASN A 14 5.94 30.58 38.44
C ASN A 14 5.34 29.72 37.33
N PRO A 15 5.48 30.11 36.06
CA PRO A 15 4.85 29.38 34.98
C PRO A 15 5.51 28.03 34.77
N TYR A 16 4.69 27.01 34.49
CA TYR A 16 5.19 25.73 34.00
C TYR A 16 5.62 25.88 32.54
N VAL A 17 6.92 25.74 32.28
CA VAL A 17 7.49 25.91 30.93
C VAL A 17 8.39 24.73 30.54
N THR A 18 8.24 24.28 29.30
CA THR A 18 8.93 23.10 28.79
C THR A 18 10.42 23.34 28.42
N TYR A 19 10.87 24.58 28.43
CA TYR A 19 12.28 24.93 28.25
C TYR A 19 13.06 25.05 29.59
N ASP A 20 12.38 24.86 30.73
CA ASP A 20 13.07 24.79 32.02
C ASP A 20 13.96 23.55 32.11
N ASN A 21 15.14 23.72 32.69
CA ASN A 21 16.12 22.62 32.79
C ASN A 21 15.58 21.42 33.57
N ASN A 22 14.81 21.63 34.63
CA ASN A 22 14.22 20.53 35.41
C ASN A 22 13.23 19.72 34.56
N PHE A 23 12.45 20.40 33.68
CA PHE A 23 11.56 19.74 32.74
C PHE A 23 12.36 18.91 31.73
N ILE A 24 13.36 19.53 31.09
CA ILE A 24 14.20 18.90 30.07
C ILE A 24 14.91 17.66 30.66
N GLU A 25 15.45 17.78 31.87
CA GLU A 25 16.14 16.68 32.56
C GLU A 25 15.16 15.51 32.85
N SER A 26 13.95 15.81 33.28
CA SER A 26 12.91 14.83 33.51
C SER A 26 12.48 14.11 32.23
N GLU A 27 12.35 14.84 31.12
CA GLU A 27 12.04 14.28 29.80
C GLU A 27 13.16 13.35 29.32
N TRP A 28 14.41 13.77 29.42
CA TRP A 28 15.58 12.93 29.09
C TRP A 28 15.67 11.69 29.96
N TRP A 29 15.35 11.80 31.24
CA TRP A 29 15.27 10.65 32.12
C TRP A 29 14.20 9.64 31.65
N ALA A 30 13.00 10.10 31.27
CA ALA A 30 11.94 9.25 30.75
C ALA A 30 12.35 8.57 29.43
N LEU A 31 12.90 9.35 28.47
CA LEU A 31 13.40 8.81 27.20
C LEU A 31 14.52 7.78 27.43
N LYS A 32 15.44 8.03 28.36
CA LYS A 32 16.49 7.07 28.73
C LYS A 32 15.91 5.76 29.24
N LYS A 33 14.83 5.79 30.05
CA LYS A 33 14.14 4.57 30.52
C LYS A 33 13.51 3.78 29.39
N ILE A 34 12.93 4.48 28.39
CA ILE A 34 12.35 3.86 27.19
C ILE A 34 13.47 3.24 26.34
N TRP A 35 14.58 3.94 26.15
CA TRP A 35 15.76 3.46 25.45
C TRP A 35 16.34 2.18 26.08
N ASP A 36 16.54 2.20 27.40
CA ASP A 36 17.10 1.06 28.14
C ASP A 36 16.23 -0.20 28.04
N LYS A 37 14.94 -0.04 27.77
CA LYS A 37 14.00 -1.15 27.49
C LYS A 37 13.99 -1.58 26.01
N GLY A 38 14.78 -0.97 25.14
CA GLY A 38 14.81 -1.27 23.69
C GLY A 38 13.54 -0.86 22.96
N LEU A 39 12.71 0.03 23.53
CA LEU A 39 11.44 0.46 22.95
C LEU A 39 11.58 1.69 22.05
N LEU A 40 12.72 2.38 22.07
CA LEU A 40 13.05 3.48 21.17
C LEU A 40 13.90 2.98 20.02
N TYR A 41 13.38 3.09 18.80
CA TYR A 41 14.05 2.61 17.59
C TYR A 41 13.78 3.55 16.40
N LYS A 42 14.63 3.47 15.38
CA LYS A 42 14.41 4.18 14.11
C LYS A 42 13.55 3.32 13.20
N GLY A 43 12.38 3.84 12.83
CA GLY A 43 11.42 3.14 11.96
C GLY A 43 10.88 4.03 10.85
N PHE A 44 10.14 3.42 9.93
CA PHE A 44 9.39 4.12 8.89
C PHE A 44 7.91 4.19 9.26
N LYS A 45 7.26 5.28 8.88
CA LYS A 45 5.82 5.45 8.97
C LYS A 45 5.32 6.06 7.67
N ILE A 46 4.28 5.46 7.10
CA ILE A 46 3.61 6.02 5.94
C ILE A 46 2.72 7.17 6.42
N VAL A 47 2.89 8.33 5.83
CA VAL A 47 2.12 9.54 6.11
C VAL A 47 1.76 10.24 4.81
N PRO A 48 0.59 10.92 4.72
CA PRO A 48 0.29 11.80 3.62
C PRO A 48 1.37 12.88 3.50
N TYR A 49 1.79 13.15 2.28
CA TYR A 49 2.88 14.09 1.99
C TYR A 49 2.47 15.05 0.87
N CYS A 50 2.74 16.33 1.04
CA CYS A 50 2.49 17.33 0.02
C CYS A 50 3.78 17.63 -0.76
N PRO A 51 3.94 17.19 -2.02
CA PRO A 51 5.15 17.45 -2.80
C PRO A 51 5.34 18.95 -3.12
N ARG A 52 4.24 19.72 -3.19
CA ARG A 52 4.30 21.16 -3.42
C ARG A 52 4.89 21.92 -2.22
N CYS A 53 4.53 21.52 -1.00
CA CYS A 53 5.02 22.16 0.24
C CYS A 53 6.32 21.53 0.73
N GLY A 54 6.63 20.28 0.32
CA GLY A 54 7.77 19.53 0.82
C GLY A 54 7.60 19.08 2.28
N THR A 55 6.35 18.88 2.74
CA THR A 55 6.06 18.56 4.14
C THR A 55 5.04 17.45 4.30
N PRO A 56 5.15 16.62 5.35
CA PRO A 56 4.09 15.68 5.72
C PRO A 56 2.86 16.46 6.19
N LEU A 57 1.68 15.87 5.97
CA LEU A 57 0.38 16.43 6.36
C LEU A 57 -0.14 15.70 7.60
N SER A 58 -0.76 16.46 8.50
CA SER A 58 -1.49 15.90 9.63
C SER A 58 -2.82 15.28 9.18
N ALA A 59 -3.36 14.34 9.97
CA ALA A 59 -4.66 13.74 9.71
C ALA A 59 -5.79 14.80 9.64
N GLN A 60 -5.69 15.88 10.42
CA GLN A 60 -6.65 16.99 10.42
C GLN A 60 -6.61 17.78 9.10
N GLU A 61 -5.43 18.07 8.57
CA GLU A 61 -5.28 18.76 7.27
C GLU A 61 -5.87 17.90 6.14
N VAL A 62 -5.57 16.61 6.14
CA VAL A 62 -6.10 15.67 5.14
C VAL A 62 -7.62 15.60 5.22
N ALA A 63 -8.20 15.49 6.43
CA ALA A 63 -9.65 15.41 6.63
C ALA A 63 -10.41 16.62 6.06
N GLN A 64 -9.81 17.79 6.04
CA GLN A 64 -10.40 19.03 5.49
C GLN A 64 -10.30 19.12 3.97
N GLY A 65 -9.48 18.31 3.33
CA GLY A 65 -9.17 18.36 1.90
C GLY A 65 -9.94 17.36 1.03
N TYR A 66 -10.77 16.49 1.61
CA TYR A 66 -11.51 15.49 0.84
C TYR A 66 -12.53 16.12 -0.10
N LYS A 67 -12.52 15.67 -1.34
CA LYS A 67 -13.50 16.02 -2.37
C LYS A 67 -13.57 14.91 -3.42
N ASP A 68 -14.73 14.81 -4.08
CA ASP A 68 -14.88 13.87 -5.19
C ASP A 68 -14.07 14.33 -6.40
N VAL A 69 -13.26 13.43 -6.93
CA VAL A 69 -12.46 13.64 -8.14
C VAL A 69 -12.66 12.47 -9.09
N LYS A 70 -12.53 12.73 -10.40
CA LYS A 70 -12.50 11.67 -11.42
C LYS A 70 -11.05 11.36 -11.76
N GLU A 71 -10.65 10.12 -11.48
CA GLU A 71 -9.31 9.62 -11.77
C GLU A 71 -9.37 8.48 -12.79
N ARG A 72 -8.31 8.30 -13.56
CA ARG A 72 -8.14 7.13 -14.41
C ARG A 72 -7.59 5.99 -13.59
N SER A 73 -8.31 4.87 -13.55
CA SER A 73 -7.79 3.63 -13.01
C SER A 73 -7.12 2.79 -14.10
N ALA A 74 -6.25 1.89 -13.70
CA ALA A 74 -5.57 0.96 -14.59
C ALA A 74 -5.75 -0.49 -14.12
N ILE A 75 -5.95 -1.40 -15.08
CA ILE A 75 -5.84 -2.84 -14.86
C ILE A 75 -4.52 -3.28 -15.48
N VAL A 76 -3.65 -3.85 -14.68
CA VAL A 76 -2.29 -4.21 -15.04
C VAL A 76 -2.14 -5.73 -15.06
N ARG A 77 -1.46 -6.24 -16.08
CA ARG A 77 -1.16 -7.66 -16.24
C ARG A 77 0.21 -7.96 -15.66
N PHE A 78 0.25 -8.80 -14.64
CA PHE A 78 1.48 -9.32 -14.04
C PHE A 78 1.72 -10.73 -14.54
N LYS A 79 2.78 -10.93 -15.31
CA LYS A 79 3.12 -12.24 -15.89
C LYS A 79 3.47 -13.21 -14.78
N VAL A 80 2.74 -14.32 -14.71
CA VAL A 80 3.06 -15.41 -13.78
C VAL A 80 4.36 -16.06 -14.20
N LYS A 81 5.24 -16.34 -13.24
CA LYS A 81 6.50 -17.01 -13.49
C LYS A 81 6.25 -18.48 -13.84
N ASP A 82 6.99 -18.97 -14.83
CA ASP A 82 6.93 -20.38 -15.30
C ASP A 82 5.53 -20.83 -15.82
N GLU A 83 4.62 -19.88 -16.11
CA GLU A 83 3.29 -20.15 -16.60
C GLU A 83 2.85 -19.12 -17.66
N ASP A 84 2.14 -19.55 -18.71
CA ASP A 84 1.60 -18.64 -19.72
C ASP A 84 0.24 -18.05 -19.27
N ALA A 85 0.30 -17.31 -18.17
CA ALA A 85 -0.85 -16.64 -17.57
C ALA A 85 -0.43 -15.30 -16.92
N TYR A 86 -1.43 -14.47 -16.63
CA TYR A 86 -1.24 -13.18 -15.99
C TYR A 86 -2.18 -13.04 -14.79
N ILE A 87 -1.71 -12.40 -13.73
CA ILE A 87 -2.59 -11.93 -12.65
C ILE A 87 -3.01 -10.52 -13.01
N LEU A 88 -4.32 -10.25 -12.95
CA LEU A 88 -4.86 -8.91 -13.18
C LEU A 88 -4.99 -8.17 -11.86
N ALA A 89 -4.24 -7.09 -11.68
CA ALA A 89 -4.40 -6.19 -10.54
C ALA A 89 -4.91 -4.82 -10.98
N TRP A 90 -5.78 -4.23 -10.17
CA TRP A 90 -6.37 -2.93 -10.42
C TRP A 90 -5.76 -1.87 -9.49
N THR A 91 -5.59 -0.65 -10.01
CA THR A 91 -5.08 0.49 -9.24
C THR A 91 -5.68 1.80 -9.70
N THR A 92 -5.93 2.70 -8.75
CA THR A 92 -6.24 4.12 -8.98
C THR A 92 -4.99 5.00 -8.96
N THR A 93 -3.85 4.45 -8.53
CA THR A 93 -2.58 5.17 -8.38
C THR A 93 -1.47 4.55 -9.25
N PRO A 94 -1.57 4.59 -10.60
CA PRO A 94 -0.63 3.90 -11.48
C PRO A 94 0.82 4.40 -11.37
N TRP A 95 1.04 5.59 -10.83
CA TRP A 95 2.39 6.13 -10.55
C TRP A 95 3.15 5.39 -9.45
N THR A 96 2.48 4.55 -8.64
CA THR A 96 3.15 3.70 -7.64
C THR A 96 3.64 2.35 -8.19
N LEU A 97 3.24 1.98 -9.41
CA LEU A 97 3.63 0.72 -10.06
C LEU A 97 5.14 0.50 -10.19
N PRO A 98 5.98 1.54 -10.44
CA PRO A 98 7.44 1.36 -10.43
C PRO A 98 8.00 0.82 -9.12
N SER A 99 7.29 1.03 -8.01
CA SER A 99 7.65 0.51 -6.67
C SER A 99 6.87 -0.76 -6.28
N ASN A 100 6.20 -1.42 -7.24
CA ASN A 100 5.51 -2.68 -6.98
C ASN A 100 6.49 -3.77 -6.48
N ILE A 101 6.12 -4.43 -5.39
CA ILE A 101 6.92 -5.47 -4.74
C ILE A 101 6.16 -6.78 -4.55
N ALA A 102 4.85 -6.71 -4.43
CA ALA A 102 3.99 -7.88 -4.28
C ALA A 102 2.59 -7.60 -4.82
N LEU A 103 1.77 -8.62 -4.91
CA LEU A 103 0.33 -8.56 -5.12
C LEU A 103 -0.36 -9.06 -3.86
N CYS A 104 -1.58 -8.58 -3.59
CA CYS A 104 -2.39 -9.03 -2.46
C CYS A 104 -3.76 -9.49 -2.90
N VAL A 105 -4.20 -10.61 -2.34
CA VAL A 105 -5.53 -11.19 -2.52
C VAL A 105 -6.21 -11.41 -1.17
N ASN A 106 -7.52 -11.50 -1.16
CA ASN A 106 -8.25 -11.89 0.06
C ASN A 106 -8.22 -13.42 0.21
N PRO A 107 -7.72 -13.96 1.32
CA PRO A 107 -7.53 -15.42 1.49
C PRO A 107 -8.83 -16.22 1.46
N GLU A 108 -9.97 -15.62 1.86
CA GLU A 108 -11.27 -16.29 1.98
C GLU A 108 -12.11 -16.21 0.71
N GLU A 109 -11.75 -15.33 -0.24
CA GLU A 109 -12.49 -15.12 -1.48
C GLU A 109 -12.10 -16.12 -2.57
N ASP A 110 -12.99 -16.30 -3.55
CA ASP A 110 -12.79 -17.21 -4.67
C ASP A 110 -12.14 -16.48 -5.86
N TYR A 111 -11.08 -17.06 -6.37
CA TYR A 111 -10.32 -16.59 -7.54
C TYR A 111 -10.38 -17.64 -8.65
N ALA A 112 -10.45 -17.18 -9.89
CA ALA A 112 -10.49 -18.06 -11.05
C ALA A 112 -9.27 -17.86 -11.95
N LYS A 113 -8.80 -18.96 -12.54
CA LYS A 113 -7.97 -18.97 -13.73
C LYS A 113 -8.87 -19.08 -14.92
N VAL A 114 -8.86 -18.12 -15.81
CA VAL A 114 -9.76 -18.04 -16.96
C VAL A 114 -9.02 -17.87 -18.27
N LYS A 115 -9.46 -18.54 -19.32
CA LYS A 115 -9.05 -18.28 -20.69
C LYS A 115 -9.98 -17.20 -21.26
N CYS A 116 -9.45 -16.03 -21.61
CA CYS A 116 -10.21 -14.93 -22.14
C CYS A 116 -10.25 -14.98 -23.68
N ALA A 117 -11.29 -14.43 -24.28
CA ALA A 117 -11.47 -14.33 -25.73
C ALA A 117 -10.38 -13.48 -26.41
N ASP A 118 -9.70 -12.59 -25.66
CA ASP A 118 -8.53 -11.85 -26.16
C ASP A 118 -7.28 -12.71 -26.37
N GLY A 119 -7.36 -14.01 -26.09
CA GLY A 119 -6.29 -14.98 -26.29
C GLY A 119 -5.38 -15.21 -25.08
N TYR A 120 -5.54 -14.47 -24.00
CA TYR A 120 -4.73 -14.60 -22.78
C TYR A 120 -5.41 -15.42 -21.69
N THR A 121 -4.61 -15.88 -20.75
CA THR A 121 -5.10 -16.54 -19.52
C THR A 121 -4.87 -15.61 -18.33
N TYR A 122 -5.92 -15.45 -17.50
CA TYR A 122 -5.90 -14.52 -16.39
C TYR A 122 -6.27 -15.16 -15.06
N TYR A 123 -5.71 -14.61 -13.99
CA TYR A 123 -6.12 -14.85 -12.59
C TYR A 123 -6.76 -13.58 -12.06
N MET A 124 -7.98 -13.69 -11.53
CA MET A 124 -8.67 -12.60 -10.82
C MET A 124 -9.83 -13.16 -9.98
N ALA A 125 -10.47 -12.32 -9.16
CA ALA A 125 -11.59 -12.74 -8.33
C ALA A 125 -12.80 -13.17 -9.17
N CYS A 126 -13.43 -14.29 -8.80
CA CYS A 126 -14.60 -14.85 -9.50
C CYS A 126 -15.76 -13.86 -9.60
N ALA A 127 -16.04 -13.13 -8.50
CA ALA A 127 -17.15 -12.17 -8.44
C ALA A 127 -17.03 -11.01 -9.42
N LEU A 128 -15.86 -10.72 -9.96
CA LEU A 128 -15.58 -9.58 -10.81
C LEU A 128 -15.32 -9.93 -12.29
N LEU A 129 -15.39 -11.23 -12.63
CA LEU A 129 -15.12 -11.72 -14.00
C LEU A 129 -15.98 -11.03 -15.05
N ASP A 130 -17.29 -11.00 -14.88
CA ASP A 130 -18.23 -10.40 -15.84
C ASP A 130 -18.01 -8.88 -15.96
N THR A 131 -17.75 -8.21 -14.85
CA THR A 131 -17.52 -6.76 -14.83
C THR A 131 -16.28 -6.38 -15.62
N ILE A 132 -15.21 -7.16 -15.52
CA ILE A 132 -13.91 -6.83 -16.12
C ILE A 132 -13.74 -7.45 -17.49
N LEU A 133 -14.09 -8.72 -17.66
CA LEU A 133 -13.88 -9.47 -18.89
C LEU A 133 -15.10 -9.53 -19.81
N GLY A 134 -16.31 -9.23 -19.31
CA GLY A 134 -17.53 -9.30 -20.08
C GLY A 134 -17.52 -8.45 -21.37
N LYS A 135 -16.72 -7.38 -21.40
CA LYS A 135 -16.50 -6.55 -22.59
C LYS A 135 -15.85 -7.27 -23.79
N PHE A 136 -15.24 -8.44 -23.55
CA PHE A 136 -14.63 -9.26 -24.59
C PHE A 136 -15.60 -10.30 -25.18
N ALA A 137 -16.87 -10.32 -24.76
CA ALA A 137 -17.89 -11.16 -25.34
C ALA A 137 -18.15 -10.76 -26.83
N GLU A 138 -18.24 -11.75 -27.71
CA GLU A 138 -18.69 -11.61 -29.09
C GLU A 138 -20.06 -12.29 -29.25
N GLU A 139 -20.81 -11.99 -30.35
CA GLU A 139 -22.20 -12.49 -30.54
C GLU A 139 -22.34 -14.02 -30.38
N ASP A 140 -21.31 -14.79 -30.71
CA ASP A 140 -21.33 -16.26 -30.68
C ASP A 140 -20.28 -16.89 -29.76
N LYS A 141 -19.57 -16.08 -28.93
CA LYS A 141 -18.49 -16.58 -28.06
C LYS A 141 -18.57 -15.97 -26.68
N PRO A 142 -18.41 -16.78 -25.63
CA PRO A 142 -18.29 -16.26 -24.28
C PRO A 142 -17.01 -15.39 -24.15
N ALA A 143 -17.09 -14.37 -23.29
CA ALA A 143 -15.96 -13.48 -23.01
C ALA A 143 -14.76 -14.23 -22.45
N TYR A 144 -15.02 -15.28 -21.70
CA TYR A 144 -13.99 -16.11 -21.03
C TYR A 144 -14.53 -17.52 -20.74
N GLU A 145 -13.61 -18.44 -20.53
CA GLU A 145 -13.85 -19.80 -20.04
C GLU A 145 -13.12 -19.99 -18.70
N VAL A 146 -13.82 -20.42 -17.67
CA VAL A 146 -13.23 -20.72 -16.35
C VAL A 146 -12.53 -22.07 -16.44
N LEU A 147 -11.21 -22.08 -16.26
CA LEU A 147 -10.39 -23.29 -16.29
C LEU A 147 -10.31 -23.94 -14.91
N GLU A 148 -10.04 -23.12 -13.88
CA GLU A 148 -9.85 -23.57 -12.51
C GLU A 148 -10.31 -22.48 -11.52
N THR A 149 -10.69 -22.89 -10.30
CA THR A 149 -11.06 -22.00 -9.20
C THR A 149 -10.23 -22.32 -7.96
N TYR A 150 -9.83 -21.28 -7.23
CA TYR A 150 -8.97 -21.34 -6.06
C TYR A 150 -9.53 -20.48 -4.94
N LYS A 151 -9.25 -20.82 -3.69
CA LYS A 151 -9.30 -19.81 -2.62
C LYS A 151 -8.09 -18.87 -2.72
N GLY A 152 -8.24 -17.62 -2.29
CA GLY A 152 -7.13 -16.68 -2.34
C GLY A 152 -5.88 -17.18 -1.63
N LYS A 153 -6.03 -17.90 -0.50
CA LYS A 153 -4.93 -18.56 0.20
C LYS A 153 -4.14 -19.58 -0.63
N ASP A 154 -4.78 -20.19 -1.63
CA ASP A 154 -4.12 -21.18 -2.50
C ASP A 154 -3.22 -20.49 -3.54
N LEU A 155 -3.40 -19.17 -3.74
CA LEU A 155 -2.54 -18.34 -4.59
C LEU A 155 -1.37 -17.74 -3.83
N GLU A 156 -1.31 -17.86 -2.50
CA GLU A 156 -0.25 -17.32 -1.67
C GLU A 156 1.12 -17.86 -2.12
N TYR A 157 2.12 -16.96 -2.19
CA TYR A 157 3.47 -17.22 -2.70
C TYR A 157 3.59 -17.55 -4.18
N LYS A 158 2.51 -17.48 -4.99
CA LYS A 158 2.62 -17.59 -6.45
C LYS A 158 3.48 -16.45 -6.99
N GLU A 159 4.57 -16.78 -7.67
CA GLU A 159 5.55 -15.82 -8.15
C GLU A 159 5.15 -15.24 -9.51
N TYR A 160 5.51 -13.96 -9.73
CA TYR A 160 5.32 -13.27 -11.00
C TYR A 160 6.59 -12.50 -11.39
N GLU A 161 6.69 -12.15 -12.67
CA GLU A 161 7.81 -11.37 -13.19
C GLU A 161 7.67 -9.88 -12.81
N PRO A 162 8.73 -9.20 -12.35
CA PRO A 162 8.65 -7.79 -12.00
C PRO A 162 8.29 -6.94 -13.23
N LEU A 163 7.43 -5.93 -13.05
CA LEU A 163 7.06 -4.99 -14.12
C LEU A 163 8.23 -4.11 -14.54
N TYR A 164 9.09 -3.75 -13.60
CA TYR A 164 10.18 -2.80 -13.80
C TYR A 164 11.49 -3.32 -13.21
N GLN A 165 12.57 -3.20 -13.96
CA GLN A 165 13.89 -3.63 -13.52
C GLN A 165 14.38 -2.84 -12.31
N CYS A 166 14.05 -1.56 -12.20
CA CYS A 166 14.44 -0.73 -11.06
C CYS A 166 13.90 -1.25 -9.72
N ALA A 167 12.64 -1.75 -9.69
CA ALA A 167 12.07 -2.38 -8.50
C ALA A 167 12.82 -3.66 -8.12
N TYR A 168 13.13 -4.49 -9.12
CA TYR A 168 13.90 -5.72 -8.91
C TYR A 168 15.29 -5.42 -8.33
N ASP A 169 16.02 -4.47 -8.90
CA ASP A 169 17.37 -4.11 -8.46
C ASP A 169 17.38 -3.56 -7.02
N CYS A 170 16.36 -2.78 -6.65
CA CYS A 170 16.21 -2.27 -5.29
C CYS A 170 15.85 -3.38 -4.29
N ALA A 171 14.97 -4.30 -4.68
CA ALA A 171 14.59 -5.44 -3.84
C ALA A 171 15.79 -6.39 -3.62
N ALA A 172 16.54 -6.69 -4.68
CA ALA A 172 17.72 -7.56 -4.64
C ALA A 172 18.80 -7.02 -3.69
N LYS A 173 19.02 -5.70 -3.64
CA LYS A 173 19.95 -5.07 -2.70
C LYS A 173 19.58 -5.30 -1.23
N GLN A 174 18.29 -5.42 -0.93
CA GLN A 174 17.79 -5.67 0.43
C GLN A 174 17.81 -7.15 0.81
N LYS A 175 18.09 -8.05 -0.13
CA LYS A 175 18.15 -9.52 0.08
C LYS A 175 16.86 -10.10 0.66
N LYS A 176 15.71 -9.53 0.30
CA LYS A 176 14.38 -9.96 0.71
C LYS A 176 13.63 -10.55 -0.47
N LYS A 177 12.70 -11.49 -0.20
CA LYS A 177 11.82 -12.06 -1.22
C LYS A 177 10.81 -11.00 -1.68
N ALA A 178 10.57 -10.94 -2.98
CA ALA A 178 9.63 -10.02 -3.62
C ALA A 178 8.95 -10.69 -4.82
N PHE A 179 7.98 -10.00 -5.44
CA PHE A 179 7.29 -10.39 -6.68
C PHE A 179 6.52 -11.70 -6.55
N PHE A 180 5.71 -11.81 -5.50
CA PHE A 180 4.79 -12.93 -5.25
C PHE A 180 3.46 -12.44 -4.69
N VAL A 181 2.47 -13.31 -4.70
CA VAL A 181 1.13 -13.06 -4.14
C VAL A 181 1.17 -13.22 -2.62
N THR A 182 0.63 -12.23 -1.92
CA THR A 182 0.40 -12.23 -0.47
C THR A 182 -1.09 -12.29 -0.17
N CYS A 183 -1.47 -12.54 1.09
CA CYS A 183 -2.84 -12.61 1.53
C CYS A 183 -3.12 -11.65 2.68
N ASP A 184 -4.21 -10.88 2.54
CA ASP A 184 -4.73 -10.03 3.62
C ASP A 184 -6.22 -9.75 3.42
N ASP A 185 -6.97 -9.56 4.50
CA ASP A 185 -8.42 -9.40 4.51
C ASP A 185 -8.89 -7.98 4.13
N TYR A 186 -7.97 -7.00 4.05
CA TYR A 186 -8.32 -5.65 3.59
C TYR A 186 -8.71 -5.59 2.10
N VAL A 187 -8.35 -6.61 1.31
CA VAL A 187 -8.72 -6.67 -0.11
C VAL A 187 -10.21 -6.94 -0.26
N THR A 188 -10.92 -6.00 -0.87
CA THR A 188 -12.37 -6.08 -1.11
C THR A 188 -12.69 -6.47 -2.54
N LEU A 189 -13.94 -6.93 -2.78
CA LEU A 189 -14.48 -7.27 -4.10
C LEU A 189 -15.51 -6.24 -4.60
N THR A 190 -15.54 -5.03 -4.03
CA THR A 190 -16.48 -3.98 -4.44
C THR A 190 -16.12 -3.40 -5.80
N ASP A 191 -14.83 -3.29 -6.09
CA ASP A 191 -14.30 -2.71 -7.31
C ASP A 191 -13.03 -3.42 -7.78
N GLY A 192 -12.62 -3.18 -9.03
CA GLY A 192 -11.36 -3.66 -9.59
C GLY A 192 -11.38 -5.12 -9.98
N THR A 193 -10.32 -5.85 -9.65
CA THR A 193 -10.09 -7.25 -10.04
C THR A 193 -10.06 -8.21 -8.85
N GLY A 194 -10.22 -7.69 -7.62
CA GLY A 194 -9.99 -8.45 -6.39
C GLY A 194 -8.52 -8.76 -6.11
N VAL A 195 -7.62 -8.16 -6.87
CA VAL A 195 -6.17 -8.23 -6.66
C VAL A 195 -5.61 -6.81 -6.58
N VAL A 196 -4.91 -6.51 -5.50
CA VAL A 196 -4.27 -5.22 -5.27
C VAL A 196 -2.76 -5.33 -5.47
N HIS A 197 -2.15 -4.36 -6.14
CA HIS A 197 -0.69 -4.28 -6.16
C HIS A 197 -0.17 -3.63 -4.89
N LEU A 198 0.94 -4.13 -4.35
CA LEU A 198 1.55 -3.63 -3.13
C LEU A 198 2.81 -2.81 -3.44
N ALA A 199 2.83 -1.60 -2.88
CA ALA A 199 3.99 -0.73 -2.83
C ALA A 199 4.18 -0.22 -1.38
N PRO A 200 4.90 -0.95 -0.51
CA PRO A 200 5.00 -0.69 0.93
C PRO A 200 5.46 0.72 1.32
N ALA A 201 6.10 1.44 0.38
CA ALA A 201 6.52 2.83 0.60
C ALA A 201 5.39 3.87 0.43
N PHE A 202 4.23 3.49 -0.13
CA PHE A 202 3.18 4.42 -0.57
C PHE A 202 1.79 4.16 0.01
N GLY A 203 1.57 3.02 0.68
CA GLY A 203 0.30 2.68 1.32
C GLY A 203 0.48 2.21 2.75
N GLU A 204 -0.43 2.62 3.66
CA GLU A 204 -0.37 2.18 5.05
C GLU A 204 -0.67 0.69 5.18
N ASP A 205 -1.70 0.19 4.47
CA ASP A 205 -2.04 -1.23 4.45
C ASP A 205 -0.98 -2.05 3.72
N ASP A 206 -0.44 -1.53 2.61
CA ASP A 206 0.71 -2.12 1.92
C ASP A 206 1.93 -2.28 2.84
N ALA A 207 2.20 -1.27 3.68
CA ALA A 207 3.29 -1.32 4.65
C ALA A 207 3.04 -2.36 5.75
N LYS A 208 1.80 -2.52 6.22
CA LYS A 208 1.41 -3.57 7.20
C LYS A 208 1.65 -4.96 6.61
N VAL A 209 1.16 -5.21 5.39
CA VAL A 209 1.42 -6.47 4.67
C VAL A 209 2.90 -6.65 4.41
N GLY A 210 3.60 -5.57 4.05
CA GLY A 210 5.06 -5.56 3.88
C GLY A 210 5.82 -6.02 5.12
N CYS A 211 5.40 -5.59 6.31
CA CYS A 211 5.96 -6.06 7.57
C CYS A 211 5.61 -7.53 7.86
N LYS A 212 4.37 -7.95 7.57
CA LYS A 212 3.89 -9.33 7.79
C LYS A 212 4.68 -10.37 6.97
N TYR A 213 5.03 -10.02 5.72
CA TYR A 213 5.75 -10.90 4.78
C TYR A 213 7.24 -10.59 4.64
N ASP A 214 7.77 -9.68 5.46
CA ASP A 214 9.16 -9.19 5.39
C ASP A 214 9.56 -8.73 3.97
N LEU A 215 8.66 -7.98 3.30
CA LEU A 215 8.88 -7.47 1.95
C LEU A 215 9.96 -6.37 1.94
N PRO A 216 10.67 -6.17 0.82
CA PRO A 216 11.56 -5.04 0.66
C PRO A 216 10.78 -3.72 0.62
N PHE A 217 11.40 -2.66 1.13
CA PHE A 217 10.87 -1.30 1.08
C PHE A 217 11.52 -0.56 -0.09
N VAL A 218 10.72 -0.26 -1.13
CA VAL A 218 11.20 0.36 -2.37
C VAL A 218 10.50 1.70 -2.58
N GLN A 219 11.25 2.77 -2.39
CA GLN A 219 10.83 4.14 -2.65
C GLN A 219 11.67 4.69 -3.81
N LEU A 220 11.01 4.99 -4.92
CA LEU A 220 11.62 5.47 -6.17
C LEU A 220 11.22 6.90 -6.51
N VAL A 221 10.55 7.60 -5.62
CA VAL A 221 10.19 9.02 -5.74
C VAL A 221 10.99 9.86 -4.75
N ASP A 222 11.38 11.05 -5.18
CA ASP A 222 12.06 12.01 -4.33
C ASP A 222 11.09 12.87 -3.48
N GLU A 223 11.61 13.86 -2.76
CA GLU A 223 10.82 14.78 -1.92
C GLU A 223 9.86 15.68 -2.71
N LYS A 224 9.99 15.74 -4.04
CA LYS A 224 9.11 16.51 -4.93
C LYS A 224 8.04 15.64 -5.58
N GLY A 225 8.14 14.31 -5.39
CA GLY A 225 7.25 13.33 -6.00
C GLY A 225 7.65 12.94 -7.43
N ASP A 226 8.87 13.27 -7.86
CA ASP A 226 9.45 12.91 -9.16
C ASP A 226 10.13 11.55 -9.14
#